data_f0e061552ae6f0d2da7d4bda2e6406e4
#
_entry.id   f0e061552ae6f0d2da7d4bda2e6406e4
#
_cell.length_a   1.000
_cell.length_b   1.000
_cell.length_c   1.000
_cell.angle_alpha   90.00
_cell.angle_beta   90.00
_cell.angle_gamma   90.00
#
_symmetry.space_group_name_H-M   'P 1'
#
loop_
_entity.id
_entity.type
_entity.pdbx_description
1 polymer ?
#
loop_
_entity_poly.entity_id
_entity_poly.type
_entity_poly.pdbx_seq_one_letter_code
_entity_poly.pdbx_strand_id
1 'polypeptide(L)'
;TLVNGKNKRDTYQVVFSEPKDVKDYFDFHDRKSKEEYTLDDEGVIISEKTGKLLNAKAGDTIEIKDEENGNKKVKIAHICENYMGHYIFFTPSYYEKVYGENSEYNSIFFAGQKGDTQEDYNKIGEDILTQDGALSVSYMRDIEKQLDDMLKSLNLVIVVLIISAGMLAFVVLY
;
A
#
# COMPACT_ATOMS: atom_id res chain seq x y z
N THR A 1 -5.27 -9.61 -11.17
CA THR A 1 -6.56 -8.98 -10.79
C THR A 1 -7.27 -9.78 -9.71
N LEU A 2 -7.74 -9.14 -8.63
CA LEU A 2 -8.62 -9.77 -7.63
C LEU A 2 -10.08 -9.71 -8.08
N VAL A 3 -10.83 -10.78 -7.80
CA VAL A 3 -12.24 -10.92 -8.18
C VAL A 3 -13.07 -11.45 -7.03
N ASN A 4 -14.21 -10.82 -6.76
CA ASN A 4 -15.25 -11.33 -5.87
C ASN A 4 -16.62 -11.15 -6.53
N GLY A 5 -17.20 -12.23 -7.06
CA GLY A 5 -18.42 -12.19 -7.86
C GLY A 5 -18.29 -11.32 -9.11
N LYS A 6 -19.02 -10.20 -9.16
CA LYS A 6 -18.97 -9.22 -10.26
C LYS A 6 -17.92 -8.13 -10.09
N ASN A 7 -17.38 -7.99 -8.88
CA ASN A 7 -16.43 -6.94 -8.54
C ASN A 7 -15.01 -7.39 -8.90
N LYS A 8 -14.25 -6.49 -9.52
CA LYS A 8 -12.86 -6.74 -9.93
C LYS A 8 -11.98 -5.57 -9.52
N ARG A 9 -10.72 -5.86 -9.16
CA ARG A 9 -9.74 -4.82 -8.85
C ARG A 9 -8.32 -5.32 -9.14
N ASP A 10 -7.57 -4.51 -9.87
CA ASP A 10 -6.14 -4.75 -10.03
C ASP A 10 -5.43 -4.39 -8.74
N THR A 11 -4.51 -5.24 -8.33
CA THR A 11 -3.78 -5.16 -7.07
C THR A 11 -2.33 -5.56 -7.27
N TYR A 12 -1.46 -4.97 -6.46
CA TYR A 12 -0.09 -5.43 -6.33
C TYR A 12 -0.05 -6.60 -5.36
N GLN A 13 0.61 -7.69 -5.76
CA GLN A 13 0.92 -8.81 -4.88
C GLN A 13 2.28 -8.56 -4.25
N VAL A 14 2.33 -8.67 -2.93
CA VAL A 14 3.57 -8.50 -2.15
C VAL A 14 3.78 -9.78 -1.34
N VAL A 15 4.91 -10.42 -1.56
CA VAL A 15 5.35 -11.61 -0.83
C VAL A 15 6.63 -11.23 -0.08
N PHE A 16 6.60 -11.33 1.25
CA PHE A 16 7.76 -11.01 2.07
C PHE A 16 8.62 -12.24 2.29
N SER A 17 9.93 -12.13 2.13
CA SER A 17 10.86 -13.25 2.40
C SER A 17 10.87 -13.66 3.87
N GLU A 18 10.80 -12.67 4.76
CA GLU A 18 10.86 -12.86 6.21
C GLU A 18 9.60 -12.25 6.87
N PRO A 19 8.50 -13.01 7.02
CA PRO A 19 7.25 -12.47 7.57
C PRO A 19 7.37 -11.92 9.00
N LYS A 20 8.35 -12.39 9.78
CA LYS A 20 8.57 -11.94 11.16
C LYS A 20 9.08 -10.51 11.26
N ASP A 21 9.81 -10.06 10.25
CA ASP A 21 10.45 -8.74 10.21
C ASP A 21 9.54 -7.69 9.55
N VAL A 22 8.41 -8.11 8.99
CA VAL A 22 7.46 -7.23 8.28
C VAL A 22 6.99 -6.09 9.16
N LYS A 23 6.77 -6.32 10.45
CA LYS A 23 6.34 -5.31 11.43
C LYS A 23 7.30 -4.12 11.57
N ASP A 24 8.57 -4.29 11.20
CA ASP A 24 9.57 -3.22 11.26
C ASP A 24 9.46 -2.26 10.06
N TYR A 25 8.72 -2.67 9.01
CA TYR A 25 8.53 -1.91 7.77
C TYR A 25 7.07 -1.59 7.48
N PHE A 26 6.12 -2.44 7.92
CA PHE A 26 4.70 -2.34 7.65
C PHE A 26 3.89 -2.50 8.93
N ASP A 27 3.02 -1.54 9.19
CA ASP A 27 2.07 -1.58 10.30
C ASP A 27 0.71 -2.07 9.78
N PHE A 28 0.45 -3.36 9.98
CA PHE A 28 -0.84 -3.95 9.63
C PHE A 28 -1.80 -3.86 10.80
N HIS A 29 -2.78 -2.98 10.73
CA HIS A 29 -3.80 -2.84 11.75
C HIS A 29 -5.18 -2.52 11.16
N ASP A 30 -6.23 -2.75 11.92
CA ASP A 30 -7.57 -2.28 11.61
C ASP A 30 -7.69 -0.78 11.85
N ARG A 31 -8.32 -0.08 10.92
CA ARG A 31 -8.47 1.38 10.99
C ARG A 31 -9.26 1.86 12.21
N LYS A 32 -10.27 1.10 12.64
CA LYS A 32 -11.20 1.52 13.70
C LYS A 32 -10.78 1.02 15.07
N SER A 33 -10.51 -0.28 15.19
CA SER A 33 -10.13 -0.90 16.46
C SER A 33 -8.67 -0.67 16.81
N LYS A 34 -7.82 -0.35 15.81
CA LYS A 34 -6.36 -0.28 15.95
C LYS A 34 -5.72 -1.61 16.38
N GLU A 35 -6.45 -2.70 16.20
CA GLU A 35 -5.94 -4.04 16.43
C GLU A 35 -4.85 -4.35 15.40
N GLU A 36 -3.68 -4.74 15.89
CA GLU A 36 -2.53 -5.09 15.06
C GLU A 36 -2.67 -6.52 14.53
N TYR A 37 -2.27 -6.71 13.28
CA TYR A 37 -2.31 -7.99 12.59
C TYR A 37 -0.91 -8.50 12.28
N THR A 38 -0.73 -9.79 12.44
CA THR A 38 0.48 -10.49 12.00
C THR A 38 0.21 -11.14 10.65
N LEU A 39 1.16 -11.03 9.74
CA LEU A 39 1.10 -11.76 8.48
C LEU A 39 1.48 -13.22 8.74
N ASP A 40 0.54 -14.14 8.55
CA ASP A 40 0.65 -15.58 8.81
C ASP A 40 0.09 -16.43 7.67
N ASP A 41 0.07 -17.75 7.85
CA ASP A 41 -0.37 -18.70 6.84
C ASP A 41 -1.88 -19.01 6.90
N GLU A 42 -2.67 -18.27 7.68
CA GLU A 42 -4.13 -18.43 7.73
C GLU A 42 -4.82 -17.85 6.48
N GLY A 43 -4.18 -16.92 5.82
CA GLY A 43 -4.67 -16.29 4.60
C GLY A 43 -3.84 -15.06 4.18
N VAL A 44 -4.44 -14.25 3.36
CA VAL A 44 -3.84 -13.00 2.88
C VAL A 44 -4.35 -11.79 3.68
N ILE A 45 -3.53 -10.76 3.78
CA ILE A 45 -3.98 -9.43 4.21
C ILE A 45 -4.25 -8.60 2.98
N ILE A 46 -5.37 -7.89 2.92
CA ILE A 46 -5.69 -6.94 1.84
C ILE A 46 -5.91 -5.54 2.38
N SER A 47 -5.69 -4.52 1.54
CA SER A 47 -5.97 -3.13 1.93
C SER A 47 -7.48 -2.87 2.06
N GLU A 48 -7.88 -2.02 3.03
CA GLU A 48 -9.29 -1.69 3.33
C GLU A 48 -10.07 -1.23 2.09
N LYS A 49 -9.45 -0.38 1.27
CA LYS A 49 -10.05 0.11 0.03
C LYS A 49 -10.32 -1.03 -0.96
N THR A 50 -9.41 -1.99 -1.06
CA THR A 50 -9.59 -3.19 -1.90
C THR A 50 -10.75 -4.03 -1.39
N GLY A 51 -10.81 -4.30 -0.08
CA GLY A 51 -11.92 -5.02 0.53
C GLY A 51 -13.28 -4.35 0.25
N LYS A 52 -13.38 -3.04 0.42
CA LYS A 52 -14.61 -2.28 0.13
C LYS A 52 -15.03 -2.37 -1.34
N LEU A 53 -14.08 -2.20 -2.27
CA LEU A 53 -14.37 -2.23 -3.71
C LEU A 53 -14.76 -3.62 -4.20
N LEU A 54 -14.20 -4.65 -3.60
CA LEU A 54 -14.56 -6.05 -3.87
C LEU A 54 -15.81 -6.50 -3.11
N ASN A 55 -16.33 -5.69 -2.17
CA ASN A 55 -17.34 -6.07 -1.22
C ASN A 55 -16.99 -7.38 -0.49
N ALA A 56 -15.75 -7.46 -0.01
CA ALA A 56 -15.17 -8.61 0.65
C ALA A 56 -14.80 -8.26 2.10
N LYS A 57 -14.84 -9.26 2.98
CA LYS A 57 -14.57 -9.15 4.42
C LYS A 57 -13.51 -10.17 4.84
N ALA A 58 -12.91 -9.97 6.01
CA ALA A 58 -12.09 -11.01 6.64
C ALA A 58 -12.89 -12.30 6.80
N GLY A 59 -12.27 -13.42 6.48
CA GLY A 59 -12.88 -14.75 6.40
C GLY A 59 -13.42 -15.15 5.02
N ASP A 60 -13.65 -14.20 4.12
CA ASP A 60 -14.11 -14.49 2.77
C ASP A 60 -13.00 -15.14 1.92
N THR A 61 -13.43 -15.89 0.92
CA THR A 61 -12.53 -16.41 -0.12
C THR A 61 -12.76 -15.63 -1.41
N ILE A 62 -11.67 -15.08 -1.98
CA ILE A 62 -11.67 -14.36 -3.23
C ILE A 62 -10.85 -15.08 -4.28
N GLU A 63 -11.01 -14.71 -5.55
CA GLU A 63 -10.27 -15.28 -6.65
C GLU A 63 -9.22 -14.29 -7.15
N ILE A 64 -8.00 -14.78 -7.38
CA ILE A 64 -6.96 -14.06 -8.10
C ILE A 64 -7.01 -14.57 -9.54
N LYS A 65 -7.25 -13.66 -10.48
CA LYS A 65 -7.08 -13.95 -11.91
C LYS A 65 -5.68 -13.59 -12.30
N ASP A 66 -4.92 -14.60 -12.65
CA ASP A 66 -3.56 -14.51 -13.13
C ASP A 66 -3.54 -15.09 -14.54
N GLU A 67 -3.01 -14.35 -15.50
CA GLU A 67 -2.97 -14.77 -16.90
C GLU A 67 -1.92 -15.87 -17.13
N GLU A 68 -0.87 -15.88 -16.32
CA GLU A 68 0.23 -16.85 -16.46
C GLU A 68 -0.02 -18.12 -15.65
N ASN A 69 -0.48 -17.98 -14.39
CA ASN A 69 -0.58 -19.08 -13.42
C ASN A 69 -2.02 -19.60 -13.23
N GLY A 70 -2.97 -19.04 -14.02
CA GLY A 70 -4.38 -19.38 -13.92
C GLY A 70 -5.06 -18.85 -12.66
N ASN A 71 -6.36 -19.12 -12.52
CA ASN A 71 -7.14 -18.60 -11.43
C ASN A 71 -6.82 -19.32 -10.12
N LYS A 72 -6.56 -18.56 -9.05
CA LYS A 72 -6.27 -19.07 -7.72
C LYS A 72 -7.30 -18.55 -6.72
N LYS A 73 -7.62 -19.34 -5.71
CA LYS A 73 -8.50 -18.93 -4.61
C LYS A 73 -7.67 -18.67 -3.37
N VAL A 74 -7.93 -17.56 -2.70
CA VAL A 74 -7.26 -17.17 -1.47
C VAL A 74 -8.27 -16.75 -0.42
N LYS A 75 -8.01 -17.13 0.84
CA LYS A 75 -8.79 -16.68 1.99
C LYS A 75 -8.24 -15.34 2.48
N ILE A 76 -9.09 -14.40 2.76
CA ILE A 76 -8.73 -13.14 3.43
C ILE A 76 -8.64 -13.41 4.93
N ALA A 77 -7.45 -13.33 5.51
CA ALA A 77 -7.28 -13.39 6.96
C ALA A 77 -7.66 -12.06 7.58
N HIS A 78 -7.07 -10.96 7.10
CA HIS A 78 -7.28 -9.63 7.65
C HIS A 78 -7.43 -8.56 6.56
N ILE A 79 -8.01 -7.42 6.96
CA ILE A 79 -8.12 -6.22 6.13
C ILE A 79 -7.44 -5.08 6.89
N CYS A 80 -6.34 -4.56 6.36
CA CYS A 80 -5.54 -3.54 7.01
C CYS A 80 -5.84 -2.12 6.52
N GLU A 81 -5.62 -1.14 7.38
CA GLU A 81 -5.62 0.27 7.01
C GLU A 81 -4.53 0.54 5.98
N ASN A 82 -4.90 1.03 4.80
CA ASN A 82 -3.97 1.48 3.77
C ASN A 82 -4.69 2.47 2.85
N TYR A 83 -4.12 3.66 2.71
CA TYR A 83 -4.70 4.75 1.93
C TYR A 83 -4.20 4.79 0.48
N MET A 84 -3.03 4.22 0.22
CA MET A 84 -2.39 4.27 -1.09
C MET A 84 -2.38 2.89 -1.74
N GLY A 85 -2.82 2.85 -3.01
CA GLY A 85 -2.78 1.65 -3.81
C GLY A 85 -3.76 0.54 -3.38
N HIS A 86 -3.67 -0.56 -4.07
CA HIS A 86 -4.41 -1.77 -3.81
C HIS A 86 -3.41 -2.90 -3.66
N TYR A 87 -3.33 -3.47 -2.47
CA TYR A 87 -2.34 -4.49 -2.14
C TYR A 87 -2.98 -5.74 -1.60
N ILE A 88 -2.32 -6.86 -1.88
CA ILE A 88 -2.55 -8.16 -1.26
C ILE A 88 -1.20 -8.68 -0.78
N PHE A 89 -1.13 -9.06 0.48
CA PHE A 89 0.10 -9.46 1.15
C PHE A 89 0.06 -10.95 1.48
N PHE A 90 1.17 -11.63 1.19
CA PHE A 90 1.36 -13.06 1.39
C PHE A 90 2.57 -13.33 2.27
N THR A 91 2.50 -14.44 3.03
CA THR A 91 3.71 -15.14 3.47
C THR A 91 4.26 -15.99 2.31
N PRO A 92 5.56 -16.35 2.30
CA PRO A 92 6.11 -17.27 1.31
C PRO A 92 5.41 -18.64 1.32
N SER A 93 5.15 -19.17 2.51
CA SER A 93 4.50 -20.48 2.68
C SER A 93 3.07 -20.48 2.15
N TYR A 94 2.31 -19.41 2.39
CA TYR A 94 0.94 -19.32 1.86
C TYR A 94 0.93 -19.09 0.36
N TYR A 95 1.90 -18.33 -0.16
CA TYR A 95 2.08 -18.14 -1.60
C TYR A 95 2.38 -19.48 -2.29
N GLU A 96 3.36 -20.24 -1.80
CA GLU A 96 3.68 -21.58 -2.31
C GLU A 96 2.47 -22.53 -2.27
N LYS A 97 1.69 -22.51 -1.20
CA LYS A 97 0.46 -23.29 -1.08
C LYS A 97 -0.57 -22.94 -2.15
N VAL A 98 -0.68 -21.67 -2.53
CA VAL A 98 -1.65 -21.17 -3.51
C VAL A 98 -1.18 -21.39 -4.95
N TYR A 99 0.09 -21.11 -5.23
CA TYR A 99 0.64 -21.13 -6.58
C TYR A 99 1.32 -22.47 -6.93
N GLY A 100 1.81 -23.21 -5.94
CA GLY A 100 2.55 -24.45 -6.12
C GLY A 100 4.02 -24.24 -6.44
N GLU A 101 4.52 -23.02 -6.31
CA GLU A 101 5.90 -22.61 -6.60
C GLU A 101 6.37 -21.55 -5.61
N ASN A 102 7.69 -21.44 -5.45
CA ASN A 102 8.28 -20.40 -4.61
C ASN A 102 8.17 -19.02 -5.27
N SER A 103 8.02 -17.98 -4.47
CA SER A 103 8.05 -16.61 -4.97
C SER A 103 9.47 -16.19 -5.35
N GLU A 104 9.60 -15.47 -6.46
CA GLU A 104 10.83 -14.76 -6.82
C GLU A 104 10.78 -13.34 -6.22
N TYR A 105 11.91 -12.92 -5.63
CA TYR A 105 12.01 -11.60 -5.01
C TYR A 105 12.65 -10.61 -5.96
N ASN A 106 11.96 -9.50 -6.20
CA ASN A 106 12.36 -8.45 -7.12
C ASN A 106 12.49 -7.07 -6.48
N SER A 107 12.31 -6.99 -5.17
CA SER A 107 12.34 -5.71 -4.43
C SER A 107 12.94 -5.92 -3.05
N ILE A 108 13.62 -4.90 -2.53
CA ILE A 108 14.19 -4.89 -1.20
C ILE A 108 13.72 -3.62 -0.47
N PHE A 109 13.25 -3.76 0.77
CA PHE A 109 12.94 -2.64 1.64
C PHE A 109 14.14 -2.35 2.55
N PHE A 110 14.48 -1.07 2.67
CA PHE A 110 15.53 -0.60 3.55
C PHE A 110 14.96 0.35 4.59
N ALA A 111 15.33 0.16 5.84
CA ALA A 111 15.15 1.16 6.88
C ALA A 111 16.49 1.86 7.11
N GLY A 112 16.51 3.18 7.03
CA GLY A 112 17.68 3.97 7.39
C GLY A 112 17.90 4.03 8.89
N GLN A 113 19.05 4.55 9.31
CA GLN A 113 19.38 4.72 10.72
C GLN A 113 18.75 6.00 11.27
N LYS A 114 18.53 6.00 12.60
CA LYS A 114 18.03 7.19 13.27
C LYS A 114 19.06 8.31 13.19
N GLY A 115 18.71 9.40 12.51
CA GLY A 115 19.58 10.56 12.31
C GLY A 115 20.09 10.74 10.90
N ASP A 116 19.84 9.78 9.99
CA ASP A 116 20.18 9.90 8.58
C ASP A 116 19.48 11.11 7.95
N THR A 117 20.22 11.85 7.14
CA THR A 117 19.73 12.99 6.38
C THR A 117 19.21 12.55 5.00
N GLN A 118 18.54 13.46 4.28
CA GLN A 118 18.13 13.19 2.89
C GLN A 118 19.35 12.94 1.98
N GLU A 119 20.46 13.60 2.25
CA GLU A 119 21.70 13.43 1.49
C GLU A 119 22.29 12.02 1.69
N ASP A 120 22.23 11.48 2.92
CA ASP A 120 22.65 10.11 3.21
C ASP A 120 21.80 9.10 2.45
N TYR A 121 20.46 9.26 2.45
CA TYR A 121 19.56 8.40 1.67
C TYR A 121 19.81 8.50 0.16
N ASN A 122 20.03 9.70 -0.37
CA ASN A 122 20.32 9.86 -1.79
C ASN A 122 21.61 9.14 -2.17
N LYS A 123 22.66 9.26 -1.34
CA LYS A 123 23.92 8.58 -1.57
C LYS A 123 23.78 7.05 -1.54
N ILE A 124 23.03 6.53 -0.57
CA ILE A 124 22.72 5.08 -0.52
C ILE A 124 22.00 4.64 -1.78
N GLY A 125 21.01 5.43 -2.23
CA GLY A 125 20.27 5.11 -3.45
C GLY A 125 21.12 5.19 -4.72
N GLU A 126 22.03 6.17 -4.83
CA GLU A 126 23.00 6.24 -5.90
C GLU A 126 23.93 5.02 -5.91
N ASP A 127 24.46 4.63 -4.75
CA ASP A 127 25.32 3.45 -4.61
C ASP A 127 24.58 2.16 -5.00
N ILE A 128 23.30 2.03 -4.62
CA ILE A 128 22.45 0.89 -5.03
C ILE A 128 22.28 0.85 -6.55
N LEU A 129 22.01 1.98 -7.18
CA LEU A 129 21.80 2.06 -8.63
C LEU A 129 23.08 1.74 -9.45
N THR A 130 24.24 1.71 -8.81
CA THR A 130 25.48 1.23 -9.46
C THR A 130 25.59 -0.29 -9.52
N GLN A 131 24.74 -1.01 -8.77
CA GLN A 131 24.79 -2.49 -8.73
C GLN A 131 24.04 -3.08 -9.91
N ASP A 132 24.58 -4.17 -10.46
CA ASP A 132 23.94 -4.93 -11.53
C ASP A 132 22.58 -5.47 -11.05
N GLY A 133 21.52 -5.21 -11.82
CA GLY A 133 20.16 -5.65 -11.51
C GLY A 133 19.31 -4.63 -10.74
N ALA A 134 19.89 -3.56 -10.20
CA ALA A 134 19.11 -2.48 -9.60
C ALA A 134 18.49 -1.60 -10.69
N LEU A 135 17.16 -1.56 -10.76
CA LEU A 135 16.43 -0.80 -11.78
C LEU A 135 16.00 0.58 -11.29
N SER A 136 15.58 0.69 -10.04
CA SER A 136 15.09 1.94 -9.46
C SER A 136 15.18 1.92 -7.95
N VAL A 137 15.27 3.12 -7.35
CA VAL A 137 15.15 3.35 -5.91
C VAL A 137 14.02 4.33 -5.67
N SER A 138 13.14 4.03 -4.72
CA SER A 138 12.04 4.90 -4.30
C SER A 138 12.16 5.23 -2.83
N TYR A 139 11.94 6.49 -2.48
CA TYR A 139 12.01 6.97 -1.11
C TYR A 139 10.62 7.28 -0.58
N MET A 140 10.27 6.76 0.59
CA MET A 140 8.98 7.03 1.24
C MET A 140 8.79 8.54 1.52
N ARG A 141 9.86 9.25 1.86
CA ARG A 141 9.86 10.71 2.05
C ARG A 141 9.40 11.51 0.83
N ASP A 142 9.72 11.04 -0.36
CA ASP A 142 9.30 11.74 -1.59
C ASP A 142 7.79 11.62 -1.77
N ILE A 143 7.22 10.48 -1.38
CA ILE A 143 5.78 10.25 -1.38
C ILE A 143 5.10 11.14 -0.34
N GLU A 144 5.63 11.22 0.88
CA GLU A 144 5.14 12.12 1.94
C GLU A 144 5.18 13.58 1.48
N LYS A 145 6.28 14.01 0.90
CA LYS A 145 6.42 15.37 0.38
C LYS A 145 5.41 15.69 -0.74
N GLN A 146 5.19 14.75 -1.66
CA GLN A 146 4.18 14.92 -2.72
C GLN A 146 2.77 15.06 -2.12
N LEU A 147 2.43 14.29 -1.09
CA LEU A 147 1.15 14.40 -0.39
C LEU A 147 1.02 15.76 0.33
N ASP A 148 2.06 16.19 1.02
CA ASP A 148 2.09 17.49 1.69
C ASP A 148 1.91 18.66 0.72
N ASP A 149 2.58 18.63 -0.42
CA ASP A 149 2.48 19.66 -1.45
C ASP A 149 1.07 19.65 -2.09
N MET A 150 0.47 18.50 -2.28
CA MET A 150 -0.92 18.38 -2.74
C MET A 150 -1.89 18.96 -1.69
N LEU A 151 -1.71 18.67 -0.41
CA LEU A 151 -2.54 19.22 0.68
C LEU A 151 -2.39 20.75 0.81
N LYS A 152 -1.18 21.28 0.66
CA LYS A 152 -0.93 22.73 0.64
C LYS A 152 -1.65 23.40 -0.53
N SER A 153 -1.63 22.78 -1.71
CA SER A 153 -2.37 23.27 -2.89
C SER A 153 -3.88 23.33 -2.64
N LEU A 154 -4.45 22.31 -2.01
CA LEU A 154 -5.88 22.30 -1.62
C LEU A 154 -6.21 23.41 -0.61
N ASN A 155 -5.34 23.66 0.38
CA ASN A 155 -5.52 24.75 1.34
C ASN A 155 -5.57 26.13 0.66
N LEU A 156 -4.73 26.36 -0.35
CA LEU A 156 -4.77 27.59 -1.14
C LEU A 156 -6.14 27.79 -1.82
N VAL A 157 -6.68 26.72 -2.42
CA VAL A 157 -8.01 26.77 -3.05
C VAL A 157 -9.10 27.11 -2.02
N ILE A 158 -9.05 26.51 -0.83
CA ILE A 158 -10.01 26.78 0.26
C ILE A 158 -9.95 28.27 0.67
N VAL A 159 -8.76 28.83 0.83
CA VAL A 159 -8.58 30.25 1.18
C VAL A 159 -9.18 31.16 0.10
N VAL A 160 -8.94 30.88 -1.19
CA VAL A 160 -9.52 31.64 -2.30
C VAL A 160 -11.05 31.56 -2.30
N LEU A 161 -11.63 30.40 -2.03
CA LEU A 161 -13.08 30.20 -1.93
C LEU A 161 -13.67 31.00 -0.76
N ILE A 162 -13.02 30.99 0.42
CA ILE A 162 -13.48 31.76 1.57
C ILE A 162 -13.49 33.27 1.28
N ILE A 163 -12.41 33.77 0.67
CA ILE A 163 -12.29 35.18 0.29
C ILE A 163 -13.41 35.56 -0.72
N SER A 164 -13.57 34.71 -1.75
CA SER A 164 -14.59 34.95 -2.80
C SER A 164 -16.01 34.92 -2.23
N ALA A 165 -16.31 33.97 -1.36
CA ALA A 165 -17.60 33.90 -0.68
C ALA A 165 -17.85 35.11 0.23
N GLY A 166 -16.82 35.57 0.96
CA GLY A 166 -16.89 36.78 1.79
C GLY A 166 -17.16 38.04 0.95
N MET A 167 -16.47 38.20 -0.18
CA MET A 167 -16.72 39.32 -1.09
C MET A 167 -18.15 39.28 -1.66
N LEU A 168 -18.63 38.12 -2.06
CA LEU A 168 -19.99 37.96 -2.58
C LEU A 168 -21.03 38.31 -1.52
N ALA A 169 -20.85 37.81 -0.28
CA ALA A 169 -21.75 38.14 0.82
C ALA A 169 -21.78 39.64 1.13
N PHE A 170 -20.63 40.30 1.07
CA PHE A 170 -20.55 41.76 1.24
C PHE A 170 -21.34 42.51 0.16
N VAL A 171 -21.18 42.12 -1.14
CA VAL A 171 -21.91 42.75 -2.26
C VAL A 171 -23.42 42.54 -2.17
N VAL A 172 -23.88 41.40 -1.62
CA VAL A 172 -25.32 41.11 -1.49
C VAL A 172 -25.96 41.88 -0.30
N LEU A 173 -25.17 42.21 0.73
CA LEU A 173 -25.65 42.91 1.92
C LEU A 173 -25.62 44.45 1.79
N TYR A 174 -24.89 45.00 0.85
CA TYR A 174 -24.78 46.42 0.53
C TYR A 174 -25.34 46.75 -0.86
#